data_391e2282f34093807492668ce4322dd0
#
_entry.id   391e2282f34093807492668ce4322dd0
#
_cell.length_a   1.000
_cell.length_b   1.000
_cell.length_c   1.000
_cell.angle_alpha   90.00
_cell.angle_beta   90.00
_cell.angle_gamma   90.00
#
_symmetry.space_group_name_H-M   'P 1'
#
loop_
_entity.id
_entity.type
_entity.pdbx_description
1 polymer ?
#
loop_
_entity_poly.entity_id
_entity_poly.type
_entity_poly.pdbx_seq_one_letter_code
_entity_poly.pdbx_strand_id
1 'polypeptide(L)'
;VCKNADAVLFSAVGDPKFDNDPTAKVRPEQGLLAMRKKLGLFANIRPVQTFKCLVHKSPLRAELVEGADFLCIRELTGGMYFGEKYQDNDKAYDTNMYTRPEIERILKVGFEYAMKRRKHLTVVDKANVLASSRLWRQIAQEMAPQYPEVTTDYMFVDNAAMKMIQEPKFFDVMVTENTFGDILTDEGSVISGSMG
;
A
#
# COMPACT_ATOMS: atom_id res chain seq x y z
N VAL A 1 -4.37 -12.35 -23.91
CA VAL A 1 -5.74 -11.86 -23.64
C VAL A 1 -5.64 -10.62 -22.77
N CYS A 2 -5.18 -10.69 -21.50
CA CYS A 2 -5.21 -9.54 -20.58
C CYS A 2 -4.57 -8.26 -21.10
N LYS A 3 -3.44 -8.33 -21.86
CA LYS A 3 -2.77 -7.15 -22.41
C LYS A 3 -3.59 -6.38 -23.47
N ASN A 4 -4.58 -7.04 -24.07
CA ASN A 4 -5.40 -6.48 -25.14
C ASN A 4 -6.84 -6.18 -24.67
N ALA A 5 -7.09 -6.26 -23.37
CA ALA A 5 -8.38 -5.93 -22.77
C ALA A 5 -8.31 -4.52 -22.15
N ASP A 6 -9.42 -3.80 -22.21
CA ASP A 6 -9.55 -2.46 -21.60
C ASP A 6 -9.50 -2.52 -20.08
N ALA A 7 -10.00 -3.61 -19.49
CA ALA A 7 -9.95 -3.90 -18.07
C ALA A 7 -9.90 -5.40 -17.80
N VAL A 8 -9.38 -5.77 -16.64
CA VAL A 8 -9.33 -7.17 -16.18
C VAL A 8 -9.99 -7.26 -14.82
N LEU A 9 -11.12 -7.97 -14.75
CA LEU A 9 -11.70 -8.34 -13.45
C LEU A 9 -10.95 -9.57 -12.92
N PHE A 10 -10.36 -9.41 -11.73
CA PHE A 10 -9.59 -10.47 -11.09
C PHE A 10 -10.17 -10.76 -9.70
N SER A 11 -10.25 -12.04 -9.34
CA SER A 11 -10.72 -12.49 -8.04
C SER A 11 -9.54 -12.83 -7.11
N ALA A 12 -9.81 -12.99 -5.82
CA ALA A 12 -8.82 -13.43 -4.86
C ALA A 12 -8.32 -14.84 -5.20
N VAL A 13 -7.03 -15.10 -4.95
CA VAL A 13 -6.40 -16.41 -5.06
C VAL A 13 -5.80 -16.80 -3.72
N GLY A 14 -5.88 -18.08 -3.42
CA GLY A 14 -5.38 -18.68 -2.18
C GLY A 14 -6.24 -19.87 -1.79
N ASP A 15 -5.64 -20.82 -1.07
CA ASP A 15 -6.37 -21.97 -0.52
C ASP A 15 -5.57 -22.46 0.71
N PRO A 16 -6.18 -22.56 1.89
CA PRO A 16 -5.52 -22.98 3.14
C PRO A 16 -4.76 -24.30 3.05
N LYS A 17 -5.08 -25.15 2.08
CA LYS A 17 -4.33 -26.40 1.84
C LYS A 17 -2.86 -26.18 1.48
N PHE A 18 -2.52 -25.01 0.88
CA PHE A 18 -1.14 -24.67 0.52
C PHE A 18 -0.37 -24.04 1.69
N ASP A 19 -1.07 -23.47 2.69
CA ASP A 19 -0.44 -22.76 3.81
C ASP A 19 0.26 -23.75 4.77
N ASN A 20 -0.30 -24.96 4.89
CA ASN A 20 0.17 -25.99 5.80
C ASN A 20 1.24 -26.93 5.18
N ASP A 21 1.59 -26.74 3.91
CA ASP A 21 2.64 -27.52 3.24
C ASP A 21 3.88 -26.66 2.96
N PRO A 22 4.90 -26.70 3.83
CA PRO A 22 6.15 -25.97 3.62
C PRO A 22 6.94 -26.47 2.41
N THR A 23 6.61 -27.65 1.88
CA THR A 23 7.27 -28.28 0.73
C THR A 23 6.57 -27.98 -0.60
N ALA A 24 5.45 -27.28 -0.56
CA ALA A 24 4.67 -26.92 -1.76
C ALA A 24 5.52 -26.14 -2.75
N LYS A 25 5.81 -26.74 -3.91
CA LYS A 25 6.60 -26.13 -4.98
C LYS A 25 5.84 -25.04 -5.74
N VAL A 26 4.50 -25.10 -5.73
CA VAL A 26 3.61 -24.18 -6.43
C VAL A 26 2.63 -23.59 -5.43
N ARG A 27 2.59 -22.24 -5.36
CA ARG A 27 1.66 -21.49 -4.53
C ARG A 27 0.78 -20.58 -5.40
N PRO A 28 -0.51 -20.41 -5.08
CA PRO A 28 -1.43 -19.57 -5.85
C PRO A 28 -0.90 -18.14 -6.04
N GLU A 29 -0.26 -17.58 -5.01
CA GLU A 29 0.31 -16.23 -4.98
C GLU A 29 1.39 -16.02 -6.05
N GLN A 30 2.13 -17.07 -6.45
CA GLN A 30 3.12 -16.97 -7.52
C GLN A 30 2.51 -16.57 -8.86
N GLY A 31 1.30 -17.06 -9.15
CA GLY A 31 0.54 -16.70 -10.36
C GLY A 31 0.14 -15.22 -10.34
N LEU A 32 -0.34 -14.74 -9.20
CA LEU A 32 -0.72 -13.35 -8.99
C LEU A 32 0.49 -12.41 -9.15
N LEU A 33 1.60 -12.71 -8.49
CA LEU A 33 2.83 -11.92 -8.58
C LEU A 33 3.39 -11.89 -10.00
N ALA A 34 3.37 -13.03 -10.70
CA ALA A 34 3.79 -13.10 -12.08
C ALA A 34 2.90 -12.27 -13.02
N MET A 35 1.59 -12.24 -12.79
CA MET A 35 0.65 -11.41 -13.53
C MET A 35 0.93 -9.92 -13.31
N ARG A 36 1.09 -9.49 -12.06
CA ARG A 36 1.42 -8.10 -11.71
C ARG A 36 2.68 -7.63 -12.44
N LYS A 37 3.73 -8.44 -12.40
CA LYS A 37 5.01 -8.15 -13.06
C LYS A 37 4.88 -8.09 -14.59
N LYS A 38 4.21 -9.08 -15.21
CA LYS A 38 4.06 -9.18 -16.67
C LYS A 38 3.17 -8.08 -17.26
N LEU A 39 2.21 -7.58 -16.50
CA LEU A 39 1.30 -6.50 -16.92
C LEU A 39 1.82 -5.12 -16.48
N GLY A 40 2.87 -5.04 -15.67
CA GLY A 40 3.41 -3.78 -15.16
C GLY A 40 2.46 -3.06 -14.19
N LEU A 41 1.70 -3.81 -13.41
CA LEU A 41 0.74 -3.27 -12.45
C LEU A 41 1.47 -2.81 -11.19
N PHE A 42 1.94 -1.57 -11.20
CA PHE A 42 2.80 -1.04 -10.14
C PHE A 42 2.06 -0.27 -9.04
N ALA A 43 0.84 0.21 -9.31
CA ALA A 43 0.04 0.97 -8.36
C ALA A 43 -1.20 0.20 -7.93
N ASN A 44 -1.33 -0.10 -6.65
CA ASN A 44 -2.54 -0.60 -6.05
C ASN A 44 -3.25 0.53 -5.32
N ILE A 45 -4.46 0.87 -5.77
CA ILE A 45 -5.26 1.96 -5.22
C ILE A 45 -6.34 1.37 -4.36
N ARG A 46 -6.26 1.61 -3.05
CA ARG A 46 -7.16 1.07 -2.03
C ARG A 46 -7.95 2.20 -1.38
N PRO A 47 -9.23 2.40 -1.76
CA PRO A 47 -10.09 3.35 -1.06
C PRO A 47 -10.52 2.78 0.29
N VAL A 48 -10.45 3.63 1.31
CA VAL A 48 -11.03 3.39 2.63
C VAL A 48 -12.10 4.43 2.84
N GLN A 49 -13.36 4.02 2.78
CA GLN A 49 -14.50 4.91 2.89
C GLN A 49 -15.56 4.31 3.79
N THR A 50 -16.02 5.07 4.77
CA THR A 50 -17.10 4.67 5.66
C THR A 50 -18.42 5.25 5.19
N PHE A 51 -19.34 4.39 4.76
CA PHE A 51 -20.70 4.79 4.39
C PHE A 51 -21.59 4.91 5.64
N LYS A 52 -22.40 5.96 5.72
CA LYS A 52 -23.28 6.20 6.88
C LYS A 52 -24.13 5.00 7.27
N CYS A 53 -24.68 4.30 6.28
CA CYS A 53 -25.51 3.10 6.50
C CYS A 53 -24.70 1.90 7.02
N LEU A 54 -23.37 1.90 6.91
CA LEU A 54 -22.48 0.81 7.30
C LEU A 54 -21.57 1.13 8.49
N VAL A 55 -21.66 2.33 9.08
CA VAL A 55 -20.84 2.72 10.26
C VAL A 55 -20.92 1.68 11.37
N HIS A 56 -22.10 1.08 11.58
CA HIS A 56 -22.31 0.03 12.59
C HIS A 56 -21.55 -1.28 12.33
N LYS A 57 -20.96 -1.45 11.13
CA LYS A 57 -20.11 -2.62 10.79
C LYS A 57 -18.65 -2.44 11.21
N SER A 58 -18.23 -1.20 11.44
CA SER A 58 -16.90 -0.94 11.98
C SER A 58 -16.80 -1.42 13.43
N PRO A 59 -15.69 -2.04 13.83
CA PRO A 59 -15.44 -2.36 15.25
C PRO A 59 -15.06 -1.13 16.08
N LEU A 60 -14.78 0.00 15.42
CA LEU A 60 -14.41 1.25 16.06
C LEU A 60 -15.67 2.07 16.39
N ARG A 61 -15.52 3.02 17.33
CA ARG A 61 -16.60 3.93 17.69
C ARG A 61 -17.04 4.78 16.49
N ALA A 62 -18.34 4.97 16.34
CA ALA A 62 -18.94 5.65 15.19
C ALA A 62 -18.35 7.06 14.97
N GLU A 63 -18.14 7.83 16.05
CA GLU A 63 -17.59 9.19 15.97
C GLU A 63 -16.16 9.26 15.39
N LEU A 64 -15.40 8.18 15.46
CA LEU A 64 -14.07 8.10 14.88
C LEU A 64 -14.13 7.87 13.37
N VAL A 65 -14.99 6.95 12.95
CA VAL A 65 -15.00 6.44 11.58
C VAL A 65 -16.00 7.13 10.65
N GLU A 66 -17.05 7.74 11.20
CA GLU A 66 -18.05 8.44 10.38
C GLU A 66 -17.40 9.57 9.57
N GLY A 67 -17.52 9.47 8.23
CA GLY A 67 -16.92 10.42 7.29
C GLY A 67 -15.43 10.16 7.01
N ALA A 68 -14.86 9.02 7.44
CA ALA A 68 -13.56 8.60 6.96
C ALA A 68 -13.63 8.31 5.46
N ASP A 69 -12.74 8.97 4.71
CA ASP A 69 -12.60 8.83 3.25
C ASP A 69 -11.18 9.18 2.84
N PHE A 70 -10.37 8.15 2.61
CA PHE A 70 -9.00 8.32 2.13
C PHE A 70 -8.60 7.22 1.14
N LEU A 71 -7.54 7.47 0.38
CA LEU A 71 -6.93 6.50 -0.51
C LEU A 71 -5.58 6.06 0.04
N CYS A 72 -5.34 4.76 0.10
CA CYS A 72 -4.01 4.22 0.28
C CYS A 72 -3.47 3.75 -1.09
N ILE A 73 -2.36 4.34 -1.52
CA ILE A 73 -1.67 4.01 -2.77
C ILE A 73 -0.43 3.20 -2.40
N ARG A 74 -0.48 1.90 -2.74
CA ARG A 74 0.59 0.93 -2.47
C ARG A 74 1.40 0.69 -3.73
N GLU A 75 2.72 0.84 -3.65
CA GLU A 75 3.61 0.29 -4.69
C GLU A 75 3.49 -1.23 -4.70
N LEU A 76 3.43 -1.86 -5.88
CA LEU A 76 2.99 -3.25 -5.99
C LEU A 76 4.03 -4.20 -6.59
N THR A 77 5.14 -3.70 -7.11
CA THR A 77 6.11 -4.49 -7.92
C THR A 77 7.54 -4.45 -7.41
N GLY A 78 7.82 -3.73 -6.34
CA GLY A 78 9.12 -3.64 -5.68
C GLY A 78 9.12 -4.21 -4.27
N GLY A 79 10.19 -3.92 -3.54
CA GLY A 79 10.36 -4.27 -2.15
C GLY A 79 10.65 -5.75 -1.89
N MET A 80 10.47 -6.18 -0.65
CA MET A 80 10.88 -7.52 -0.21
C MET A 80 10.07 -8.66 -0.85
N TYR A 81 8.88 -8.39 -1.42
CA TYR A 81 8.10 -9.41 -2.10
C TYR A 81 8.72 -9.81 -3.45
N PHE A 82 9.52 -8.94 -4.06
CA PHE A 82 10.16 -9.13 -5.36
C PHE A 82 11.69 -9.12 -5.30
N GLY A 83 12.27 -8.81 -4.16
CA GLY A 83 13.71 -8.77 -3.93
C GLY A 83 14.36 -10.15 -3.92
N GLU A 84 15.67 -10.16 -3.81
CA GLU A 84 16.44 -11.37 -3.61
C GLU A 84 16.04 -12.04 -2.29
N LYS A 85 15.91 -13.36 -2.33
CA LYS A 85 15.51 -14.18 -1.18
C LYS A 85 16.53 -15.28 -0.98
N TYR A 86 16.78 -15.58 0.28
CA TYR A 86 17.63 -16.70 0.66
C TYR A 86 17.08 -17.35 1.92
N GLN A 87 17.16 -18.69 1.99
CA GLN A 87 16.83 -19.46 3.19
C GLN A 87 17.65 -20.74 3.21
N ASP A 88 18.26 -21.03 4.37
CA ASP A 88 18.81 -22.33 4.73
C ASP A 88 18.28 -22.74 6.13
N ASN A 89 18.94 -23.69 6.81
CA ASN A 89 18.48 -24.14 8.14
C ASN A 89 18.81 -23.15 9.28
N ASP A 90 19.75 -22.22 9.06
CA ASP A 90 20.29 -21.35 10.10
C ASP A 90 19.94 -19.88 9.86
N LYS A 91 19.66 -19.46 8.63
CA LYS A 91 19.36 -18.07 8.29
C LYS A 91 18.43 -17.94 7.11
N ALA A 92 17.68 -16.85 7.09
CA ALA A 92 16.86 -16.43 5.95
C ALA A 92 16.89 -14.90 5.83
N TYR A 93 16.79 -14.39 4.60
CA TYR A 93 16.60 -12.96 4.35
C TYR A 93 15.77 -12.70 3.10
N ASP A 94 15.06 -11.57 3.14
CA ASP A 94 14.37 -10.97 1.99
C ASP A 94 14.91 -9.56 1.77
N THR A 95 15.31 -9.22 0.56
CA THR A 95 15.88 -7.91 0.24
C THR A 95 14.78 -6.90 -0.06
N ASN A 96 14.70 -5.84 0.73
CA ASN A 96 13.80 -4.71 0.48
C ASN A 96 14.48 -3.66 -0.41
N MET A 97 14.44 -3.85 -1.73
CA MET A 97 15.09 -2.98 -2.70
C MET A 97 14.07 -2.16 -3.48
N TYR A 98 14.38 -0.87 -3.66
CA TYR A 98 13.67 0.07 -4.52
C TYR A 98 14.65 0.88 -5.35
N THR A 99 14.32 1.09 -6.62
CA THR A 99 15.03 2.00 -7.50
C THR A 99 14.32 3.35 -7.56
N ARG A 100 15.06 4.42 -7.91
CA ARG A 100 14.48 5.76 -8.09
C ARG A 100 13.27 5.78 -9.02
N PRO A 101 13.30 5.18 -10.24
CA PRO A 101 12.13 5.19 -11.13
C PRO A 101 10.90 4.49 -10.56
N GLU A 102 11.07 3.45 -9.74
CA GLU A 102 9.95 2.78 -9.07
C GLU A 102 9.29 3.70 -8.04
N ILE A 103 10.09 4.42 -7.28
CA ILE A 103 9.61 5.37 -6.28
C ILE A 103 8.94 6.58 -6.95
N GLU A 104 9.57 7.17 -7.96
CA GLU A 104 9.05 8.35 -8.67
C GLU A 104 7.69 8.07 -9.30
N ARG A 105 7.52 6.92 -9.98
CA ARG A 105 6.25 6.59 -10.65
C ARG A 105 5.08 6.46 -9.68
N ILE A 106 5.31 5.87 -8.49
CA ILE A 106 4.22 5.69 -7.52
C ILE A 106 3.93 6.99 -6.75
N LEU A 107 4.95 7.78 -6.42
CA LEU A 107 4.79 9.10 -5.83
C LEU A 107 4.01 10.04 -6.75
N LYS A 108 4.30 10.00 -8.07
CA LYS A 108 3.54 10.74 -9.06
C LYS A 108 2.05 10.42 -9.00
N VAL A 109 1.70 9.13 -8.92
CA VAL A 109 0.30 8.70 -8.75
C VAL A 109 -0.28 9.29 -7.47
N GLY A 110 0.48 9.25 -6.35
CA GLY A 110 0.06 9.84 -5.08
C GLY A 110 -0.26 11.34 -5.18
N PHE A 111 0.65 12.11 -5.76
CA PHE A 111 0.45 13.54 -5.97
C PHE A 111 -0.73 13.85 -6.90
N GLU A 112 -0.87 13.12 -8.01
CA GLU A 112 -1.98 13.31 -8.97
C GLU A 112 -3.35 12.99 -8.34
N TYR A 113 -3.44 12.00 -7.46
CA TYR A 113 -4.66 11.73 -6.71
C TYR A 113 -4.92 12.81 -5.65
N ALA A 114 -3.90 13.26 -4.92
CA ALA A 114 -4.03 14.33 -3.96
C ALA A 114 -4.55 15.63 -4.61
N MET A 115 -4.04 15.98 -5.80
CA MET A 115 -4.52 17.14 -6.59
C MET A 115 -6.02 17.08 -6.91
N LYS A 116 -6.57 15.86 -7.07
CA LYS A 116 -8.00 15.63 -7.38
C LYS A 116 -8.88 15.53 -6.13
N ARG A 117 -8.29 15.51 -4.95
CA ARG A 117 -8.96 15.34 -3.66
C ARG A 117 -8.75 16.57 -2.77
N ARG A 118 -8.48 16.37 -1.47
CA ARG A 118 -8.32 17.45 -0.49
C ARG A 118 -6.92 18.08 -0.47
N LYS A 119 -6.08 17.73 -1.45
CA LYS A 119 -4.71 18.28 -1.62
C LYS A 119 -3.78 17.99 -0.42
N HIS A 120 -3.92 16.82 0.16
CA HIS A 120 -3.08 16.35 1.24
C HIS A 120 -2.50 14.97 0.90
N LEU A 121 -1.18 14.86 0.90
CA LEU A 121 -0.44 13.62 0.67
C LEU A 121 0.41 13.26 1.88
N THR A 122 0.15 12.09 2.47
CA THR A 122 1.00 11.51 3.52
C THR A 122 1.89 10.43 2.91
N VAL A 123 3.20 10.66 2.93
CA VAL A 123 4.20 9.66 2.53
C VAL A 123 4.55 8.83 3.75
N VAL A 124 4.21 7.54 3.71
CA VAL A 124 4.42 6.62 4.83
C VAL A 124 5.66 5.76 4.58
N ASP A 125 6.59 5.79 5.51
CA ASP A 125 7.89 5.14 5.41
C ASP A 125 8.44 4.66 6.77
N LYS A 126 9.66 4.16 6.81
CA LYS A 126 10.43 3.84 8.02
C LYS A 126 11.85 4.43 7.93
N ALA A 127 11.97 5.70 7.55
CA ALA A 127 13.23 6.36 7.24
C ALA A 127 14.21 6.45 8.43
N ASN A 128 13.70 6.39 9.65
CA ASN A 128 14.53 6.32 10.85
C ASN A 128 15.37 5.03 10.95
N VAL A 129 14.97 3.97 10.24
CA VAL A 129 15.65 2.66 10.27
C VAL A 129 16.13 2.23 8.88
N LEU A 130 15.27 2.26 7.85
CA LEU A 130 15.52 1.62 6.57
C LEU A 130 16.17 2.58 5.56
N ALA A 131 17.21 2.11 4.87
CA ALA A 131 17.85 2.84 3.78
C ALA A 131 16.90 3.06 2.58
N SER A 132 16.13 2.05 2.22
CA SER A 132 15.08 2.16 1.18
C SER A 132 14.09 3.28 1.50
N SER A 133 13.59 3.34 2.72
CA SER A 133 12.68 4.39 3.17
C SER A 133 13.31 5.79 3.18
N ARG A 134 14.61 5.92 3.47
CA ARG A 134 15.31 7.20 3.34
C ARG A 134 15.34 7.69 1.90
N LEU A 135 15.58 6.79 0.94
CA LEU A 135 15.52 7.13 -0.48
C LEU A 135 14.10 7.54 -0.89
N TRP A 136 13.07 6.83 -0.42
CA TRP A 136 11.67 7.19 -0.65
C TRP A 136 11.36 8.61 -0.17
N ARG A 137 11.73 8.94 1.07
CA ARG A 137 11.51 10.28 1.65
C ARG A 137 12.25 11.36 0.89
N GLN A 138 13.51 11.12 0.53
CA GLN A 138 14.30 12.04 -0.26
C GLN A 138 13.64 12.35 -1.61
N ILE A 139 13.23 11.34 -2.35
CA ILE A 139 12.59 11.52 -3.66
C ILE A 139 11.25 12.26 -3.51
N ALA A 140 10.46 11.92 -2.49
CA ALA A 140 9.21 12.63 -2.23
C ALA A 140 9.44 14.11 -1.94
N GLN A 141 10.49 14.46 -1.18
CA GLN A 141 10.88 15.85 -0.93
C GLN A 141 11.36 16.58 -2.20
N GLU A 142 12.05 15.89 -3.11
CA GLU A 142 12.48 16.42 -4.40
C GLU A 142 11.28 16.67 -5.34
N MET A 143 10.24 15.85 -5.26
CA MET A 143 9.04 15.96 -6.09
C MET A 143 8.00 16.95 -5.57
N ALA A 144 7.86 17.11 -4.24
CA ALA A 144 6.84 17.95 -3.62
C ALA A 144 6.78 19.39 -4.17
N PRO A 145 7.89 20.09 -4.49
CA PRO A 145 7.85 21.42 -5.07
C PRO A 145 7.17 21.50 -6.46
N GLN A 146 7.04 20.37 -7.16
CA GLN A 146 6.33 20.31 -8.46
C GLN A 146 4.79 20.31 -8.27
N TYR A 147 4.31 20.12 -7.04
CA TYR A 147 2.90 20.08 -6.68
C TYR A 147 2.61 21.07 -5.53
N PRO A 148 2.78 22.38 -5.75
CA PRO A 148 2.75 23.40 -4.69
C PRO A 148 1.39 23.54 -4.00
N GLU A 149 0.32 23.03 -4.62
CA GLU A 149 -1.01 23.02 -4.03
C GLU A 149 -1.22 21.83 -3.07
N VAL A 150 -0.33 20.84 -3.08
CA VAL A 150 -0.45 19.66 -2.22
C VAL A 150 0.37 19.85 -0.96
N THR A 151 -0.30 19.82 0.18
CA THR A 151 0.38 19.71 1.47
C THR A 151 0.94 18.30 1.61
N THR A 152 2.26 18.19 1.75
CA THR A 152 2.92 16.90 1.88
C THR A 152 3.49 16.73 3.27
N ASP A 153 3.12 15.64 3.95
CA ASP A 153 3.71 15.23 5.21
C ASP A 153 4.39 13.85 5.12
N TYR A 154 5.20 13.54 6.11
CA TYR A 154 6.00 12.33 6.17
C TYR A 154 5.78 11.64 7.51
N MET A 155 5.34 10.40 7.47
CA MET A 155 4.96 9.66 8.68
C MET A 155 5.64 8.31 8.72
N PHE A 156 6.16 7.91 9.88
CA PHE A 156 6.62 6.54 10.06
C PHE A 156 5.44 5.57 10.08
N VAL A 157 5.63 4.40 9.52
CA VAL A 157 4.55 3.39 9.34
C VAL A 157 3.87 3.02 10.65
N ASP A 158 4.60 2.90 11.73
CA ASP A 158 4.06 2.61 13.07
C ASP A 158 3.16 3.76 13.59
N ASN A 159 3.55 5.00 13.34
CA ASN A 159 2.71 6.16 13.66
C ASN A 159 1.49 6.24 12.74
N ALA A 160 1.64 5.92 11.45
CA ALA A 160 0.52 5.89 10.52
C ALA A 160 -0.53 4.85 10.93
N ALA A 161 -0.10 3.65 11.34
CA ALA A 161 -1.00 2.60 11.84
C ALA A 161 -1.80 3.09 13.06
N MET A 162 -1.12 3.68 14.06
CA MET A 162 -1.82 4.25 15.22
C MET A 162 -2.81 5.36 14.82
N LYS A 163 -2.37 6.27 13.94
CA LYS A 163 -3.19 7.42 13.53
C LYS A 163 -4.39 7.01 12.69
N MET A 164 -4.28 5.97 11.89
CA MET A 164 -5.41 5.42 11.14
C MET A 164 -6.56 4.95 12.05
N ILE A 165 -6.24 4.41 13.22
CA ILE A 165 -7.24 3.99 14.21
C ILE A 165 -7.78 5.18 15.01
N GLN A 166 -6.90 6.11 15.40
CA GLN A 166 -7.27 7.23 16.27
C GLN A 166 -7.97 8.35 15.51
N GLU A 167 -7.51 8.66 14.30
CA GLU A 167 -7.98 9.80 13.51
C GLU A 167 -8.00 9.46 12.00
N PRO A 168 -8.82 8.48 11.55
CA PRO A 168 -8.83 8.06 10.13
C PRO A 168 -9.16 9.22 9.17
N LYS A 169 -9.89 10.23 9.63
CA LYS A 169 -10.23 11.44 8.84
C LYS A 169 -9.05 12.37 8.57
N PHE A 170 -7.93 12.17 9.25
CA PHE A 170 -6.70 12.91 8.99
C PHE A 170 -6.17 12.66 7.57
N PHE A 171 -6.21 11.41 7.11
CA PHE A 171 -5.67 11.02 5.82
C PHE A 171 -6.59 11.41 4.66
N ASP A 172 -5.99 11.92 3.58
CA ASP A 172 -6.65 12.11 2.29
C ASP A 172 -6.10 11.15 1.25
N VAL A 173 -4.81 11.27 0.93
CA VAL A 173 -4.07 10.30 0.12
C VAL A 173 -2.83 9.88 0.91
N MET A 174 -2.67 8.58 1.05
CA MET A 174 -1.49 7.96 1.62
C MET A 174 -0.73 7.24 0.51
N VAL A 175 0.59 7.38 0.45
CA VAL A 175 1.43 6.60 -0.46
C VAL A 175 2.51 5.89 0.33
N THR A 176 2.77 4.62 -0.01
CA THR A 176 3.73 3.81 0.71
C THR A 176 4.27 2.65 -0.13
N GLU A 177 5.32 2.03 0.36
CA GLU A 177 5.95 0.85 -0.23
C GLU A 177 5.06 -0.39 -0.11
N ASN A 178 5.48 -1.48 -0.75
CA ASN A 178 4.69 -2.69 -0.94
C ASN A 178 4.25 -3.34 0.38
N THR A 179 5.19 -3.65 1.27
CA THR A 179 4.90 -4.38 2.51
C THR A 179 4.08 -3.55 3.50
N PHE A 180 4.44 -2.27 3.66
CA PHE A 180 3.67 -1.38 4.54
C PHE A 180 2.27 -1.15 4.00
N GLY A 181 2.13 -0.99 2.68
CA GLY A 181 0.84 -0.84 2.02
C GLY A 181 -0.04 -2.07 2.16
N ASP A 182 0.54 -3.26 2.15
CA ASP A 182 -0.20 -4.51 2.40
C ASP A 182 -0.86 -4.50 3.78
N ILE A 183 -0.07 -4.23 4.81
CA ILE A 183 -0.53 -4.25 6.20
C ILE A 183 -1.54 -3.11 6.46
N LEU A 184 -1.19 -1.87 6.05
CA LEU A 184 -2.04 -0.71 6.32
C LEU A 184 -3.37 -0.74 5.57
N THR A 185 -3.43 -1.35 4.37
CA THR A 185 -4.71 -1.46 3.65
C THR A 185 -5.66 -2.46 4.27
N ASP A 186 -5.15 -3.53 4.86
CA ASP A 186 -5.97 -4.49 5.61
C ASP A 186 -6.48 -3.87 6.93
N GLU A 187 -5.62 -3.12 7.64
CA GLU A 187 -6.05 -2.31 8.78
C GLU A 187 -7.13 -1.28 8.38
N GLY A 188 -6.93 -0.58 7.25
CA GLY A 188 -7.90 0.36 6.70
C GLY A 188 -9.24 -0.29 6.36
N SER A 189 -9.24 -1.53 5.88
CA SER A 189 -10.47 -2.26 5.57
C SER A 189 -11.33 -2.47 6.82
N VAL A 190 -10.69 -2.75 7.95
CA VAL A 190 -11.38 -2.92 9.26
C VAL A 190 -12.08 -1.62 9.68
N ILE A 191 -11.48 -0.46 9.42
CA ILE A 191 -12.08 0.85 9.72
C ILE A 191 -13.43 1.01 9.02
N SER A 192 -13.53 0.58 7.77
CA SER A 192 -14.77 0.65 6.98
C SER A 192 -15.74 -0.51 7.22
N GLY A 193 -15.35 -1.49 8.03
CA GLY A 193 -16.13 -2.72 8.24
C GLY A 193 -16.14 -3.65 7.01
N SER A 194 -15.10 -3.58 6.21
CA SER A 194 -14.87 -4.39 5.01
C SER A 194 -13.79 -5.45 5.24
N MET A 195 -13.63 -6.34 4.30
CA MET A 195 -12.53 -7.33 4.26
C MET A 195 -11.40 -6.93 3.30
N GLY A 196 -11.41 -5.72 2.82
CA GLY A 196 -10.43 -5.22 1.86
C GLY A 196 -10.97 -5.04 0.46
#